data_f168e9a4c2448605590cdcaf3104b950
#
_entry.id   f168e9a4c2448605590cdcaf3104b950
#
_cell.length_a   1.000
_cell.length_b   1.000
_cell.length_c   1.000
_cell.angle_alpha   90.00
_cell.angle_beta   90.00
_cell.angle_gamma   90.00
#
_symmetry.space_group_name_H-M   'P 1'
#
loop_
_entity.id
_entity.type
_entity.pdbx_description
1 polymer ?
#
loop_
_entity_poly.entity_id
_entity_poly.type
_entity_poly.pdbx_seq_one_letter_code
_entity_poly.pdbx_strand_id
1 'polypeptide(L)'
;MLKLCLPVFFTTLIVTLVITITSSQAEAKEKVQHIASDFTLKNLGGQEVSLRQFRGKYLLINFWATWCGPCKIEMPSLEKLYQRFKSDNFDMLGISNDMFGDRV
;
A
#
# COMPACT_ATOMS: atom_id res chain seq x y z
N MET A 1 -44.28 -22.58 39.95
CA MET A 1 -43.83 -22.75 38.56
C MET A 1 -43.50 -21.44 37.84
N LEU A 2 -43.69 -20.29 38.46
CA LEU A 2 -43.48 -18.98 37.78
C LEU A 2 -42.11 -18.35 38.01
N LYS A 3 -41.22 -18.96 38.80
CA LYS A 3 -39.89 -18.37 39.14
C LYS A 3 -38.75 -18.78 38.23
N LEU A 4 -38.98 -19.71 37.29
CA LEU A 4 -37.89 -20.23 36.43
C LEU A 4 -37.83 -19.55 35.04
N CYS A 5 -38.86 -18.81 34.63
CA CYS A 5 -38.87 -18.15 33.30
C CYS A 5 -38.11 -16.80 33.23
N LEU A 6 -37.98 -16.09 34.35
CA LEU A 6 -37.38 -14.77 34.37
C LEU A 6 -35.88 -14.77 34.02
N PRO A 7 -35.02 -15.69 34.54
CA PRO A 7 -33.61 -15.70 34.20
C PRO A 7 -33.34 -16.15 32.76
N VAL A 8 -34.17 -16.98 32.17
CA VAL A 8 -34.02 -17.44 30.78
C VAL A 8 -34.29 -16.33 29.79
N PHE A 9 -35.33 -15.51 30.04
CA PHE A 9 -35.60 -14.32 29.20
C PHE A 9 -34.49 -13.27 29.28
N PHE A 10 -33.90 -13.08 30.46
CA PHE A 10 -32.81 -12.12 30.63
C PHE A 10 -31.53 -12.59 29.93
N THR A 11 -31.19 -13.86 29.99
CA THR A 11 -30.02 -14.42 29.30
C THR A 11 -30.19 -14.41 27.80
N THR A 12 -31.37 -14.70 27.25
CA THR A 12 -31.64 -14.64 25.81
C THR A 12 -31.57 -13.18 25.29
N LEU A 13 -32.10 -12.23 26.06
CA LEU A 13 -32.04 -10.81 25.71
C LEU A 13 -30.59 -10.29 25.66
N ILE A 14 -29.74 -10.67 26.60
CA ILE A 14 -28.34 -10.29 26.65
C ILE A 14 -27.56 -10.93 25.48
N VAL A 15 -27.80 -12.20 25.18
CA VAL A 15 -27.14 -12.90 24.07
C VAL A 15 -27.52 -12.28 22.72
N THR A 16 -28.79 -11.96 22.51
CA THR A 16 -29.21 -11.28 21.28
C THR A 16 -28.61 -9.87 21.15
N LEU A 17 -28.53 -9.12 22.26
CA LEU A 17 -27.92 -7.79 22.27
C LEU A 17 -26.42 -7.87 21.96
N VAL A 18 -25.69 -8.84 22.51
CA VAL A 18 -24.26 -9.04 22.24
C VAL A 18 -24.02 -9.42 20.78
N ILE A 19 -24.86 -10.28 20.20
CA ILE A 19 -24.75 -10.69 18.79
C ILE A 19 -24.98 -9.51 17.84
N THR A 20 -25.89 -8.60 18.17
CA THR A 20 -26.13 -7.41 17.33
C THR A 20 -24.99 -6.38 17.39
N ILE A 21 -24.26 -6.31 18.50
CA ILE A 21 -23.12 -5.40 18.63
C ILE A 21 -21.89 -5.92 17.87
N THR A 22 -21.68 -7.24 17.79
CA THR A 22 -20.54 -7.82 17.10
C THR A 22 -20.66 -7.80 15.57
N SER A 23 -21.83 -7.60 15.01
CA SER A 23 -22.03 -7.50 13.55
C SER A 23 -21.81 -6.10 12.97
N SER A 24 -21.49 -5.10 13.78
CA SER A 24 -21.31 -3.69 13.32
C SER A 24 -19.86 -3.30 13.04
N GLN A 25 -18.92 -4.24 12.99
CA GLN A 25 -17.60 -3.99 12.42
C GLN A 25 -17.64 -4.29 10.92
N ALA A 26 -18.45 -3.54 10.19
CA ALA A 26 -18.26 -3.38 8.76
C ALA A 26 -16.92 -2.67 8.59
N GLU A 27 -15.89 -3.39 8.16
CA GLU A 27 -14.63 -2.84 7.68
C GLU A 27 -14.95 -1.76 6.65
N ALA A 28 -14.82 -0.51 7.07
CA ALA A 28 -14.66 0.58 6.15
C ALA A 28 -13.29 0.38 5.46
N LYS A 29 -13.24 -0.52 4.49
CA LYS A 29 -12.13 -0.60 3.53
C LYS A 29 -12.22 0.69 2.73
N GLU A 30 -11.55 1.71 3.23
CA GLU A 30 -11.36 2.96 2.54
C GLU A 30 -10.63 2.64 1.24
N LYS A 31 -11.40 2.55 0.17
CA LYS A 31 -10.90 2.37 -1.18
C LYS A 31 -10.33 3.70 -1.64
N VAL A 32 -9.14 4.04 -1.14
CA VAL A 32 -8.34 5.16 -1.66
C VAL A 32 -7.92 4.78 -3.07
N GLN A 33 -8.76 5.11 -4.03
CA GLN A 33 -8.50 4.93 -5.45
C GLN A 33 -7.97 6.26 -6.01
N HIS A 34 -6.72 6.59 -5.69
CA HIS A 34 -6.00 7.63 -6.40
C HIS A 34 -5.32 7.03 -7.61
N ILE A 35 -5.82 7.36 -8.79
CA ILE A 35 -5.16 6.99 -10.04
C ILE A 35 -3.98 7.95 -10.21
N ALA A 36 -2.76 7.41 -10.24
CA ALA A 36 -1.57 8.18 -10.53
C ALA A 36 -1.65 8.75 -11.95
N SER A 37 -1.35 10.04 -12.08
CA SER A 37 -1.21 10.68 -13.39
C SER A 37 -0.11 10.02 -14.20
N ASP A 38 -0.36 9.83 -15.49
CA ASP A 38 0.63 9.23 -16.37
C ASP A 38 1.81 10.18 -16.58
N PHE A 39 3.00 9.63 -16.67
CA PHE A 39 4.22 10.36 -16.97
C PHE A 39 5.15 9.54 -17.87
N THR A 40 6.04 10.22 -18.56
CA THR A 40 7.13 9.61 -19.32
C THR A 40 8.42 10.36 -18.99
N LEU A 41 9.45 9.61 -18.58
CA LEU A 41 10.78 10.14 -18.22
C LEU A 41 11.85 9.36 -18.98
N LYS A 42 13.04 9.95 -19.12
CA LYS A 42 14.19 9.24 -19.68
C LYS A 42 14.97 8.52 -18.59
N ASN A 43 15.36 7.27 -18.86
CA ASN A 43 16.28 6.55 -17.99
C ASN A 43 17.73 7.00 -18.22
N LEU A 44 18.67 6.47 -17.45
CA LEU A 44 20.10 6.78 -17.57
C LEU A 44 20.69 6.45 -18.95
N GLY A 45 20.07 5.54 -19.68
CA GLY A 45 20.43 5.20 -21.07
C GLY A 45 19.75 6.07 -22.14
N GLY A 46 18.98 7.10 -21.74
CA GLY A 46 18.26 7.99 -22.66
C GLY A 46 16.96 7.40 -23.22
N GLN A 47 16.56 6.20 -22.82
CA GLN A 47 15.34 5.57 -23.27
C GLN A 47 14.13 6.10 -22.49
N GLU A 48 13.00 6.22 -23.18
CA GLU A 48 11.76 6.65 -22.55
C GLU A 48 11.15 5.53 -21.71
N VAL A 49 10.83 5.87 -20.47
CA VAL A 49 10.12 5.01 -19.51
C VAL A 49 8.82 5.69 -19.14
N SER A 50 7.70 5.03 -19.41
CA SER A 50 6.36 5.52 -19.12
C SER A 50 5.73 4.68 -17.99
N LEU A 51 4.94 5.33 -17.14
CA LEU A 51 4.17 4.65 -16.11
C LEU A 51 3.25 3.55 -16.69
N ARG A 52 2.80 3.72 -17.92
CA ARG A 52 1.97 2.73 -18.63
C ARG A 52 2.64 1.37 -18.81
N GLN A 53 3.95 1.32 -18.88
CA GLN A 53 4.71 0.08 -19.06
C GLN A 53 4.60 -0.86 -17.85
N PHE A 54 4.24 -0.31 -16.67
CA PHE A 54 4.10 -1.04 -15.41
C PHE A 54 2.65 -1.44 -15.10
N ARG A 55 1.72 -1.25 -16.04
CA ARG A 55 0.32 -1.64 -15.81
C ARG A 55 0.20 -3.14 -15.55
N GLY A 56 -0.61 -3.48 -14.55
CA GLY A 56 -0.80 -4.86 -14.11
C GLY A 56 0.27 -5.36 -13.15
N LYS A 57 1.25 -4.52 -12.78
CA LYS A 57 2.28 -4.82 -11.77
C LYS A 57 2.07 -3.99 -10.50
N TYR A 58 2.60 -4.48 -9.40
CA TYR A 58 2.81 -3.68 -8.20
C TYR A 58 4.06 -2.85 -8.41
N LEU A 59 3.93 -1.54 -8.48
CA LEU A 59 5.04 -0.63 -8.72
C LEU A 59 5.30 0.24 -7.48
N LEU A 60 6.52 0.16 -6.96
CA LEU A 60 7.03 1.09 -5.96
C LEU A 60 7.78 2.22 -6.67
N ILE A 61 7.33 3.45 -6.49
CA ILE A 61 8.00 4.63 -7.00
C ILE A 61 8.73 5.31 -5.85
N ASN A 62 10.05 5.40 -5.94
CA ASN A 62 10.90 6.08 -4.97
C ASN A 62 11.48 7.36 -5.58
N PHE A 63 11.21 8.49 -4.95
CA PHE A 63 11.82 9.78 -5.32
C PHE A 63 13.08 9.99 -4.49
N TRP A 64 14.19 10.27 -5.14
CA TRP A 64 15.47 10.46 -4.48
C TRP A 64 16.27 11.58 -5.13
N ALA A 65 17.39 11.98 -4.54
CA ALA A 65 18.31 12.95 -5.11
C ALA A 65 19.74 12.69 -4.60
N THR A 66 20.74 13.15 -5.36
CA THR A 66 22.15 12.96 -4.99
C THR A 66 22.54 13.68 -3.71
N TRP A 67 21.88 14.77 -3.39
CA TRP A 67 22.07 15.55 -2.16
C TRP A 67 21.25 15.01 -0.95
N CYS A 68 20.38 14.06 -1.16
CA CYS A 68 19.53 13.47 -0.11
C CYS A 68 20.29 12.35 0.62
N GLY A 69 20.91 12.67 1.77
CA GLY A 69 21.62 11.70 2.58
C GLY A 69 20.76 10.50 3.04
N PRO A 70 19.58 10.73 3.64
CA PRO A 70 18.67 9.65 4.03
C PRO A 70 18.28 8.73 2.87
N CYS A 71 18.03 9.28 1.68
CA CYS A 71 17.67 8.48 0.49
C CYS A 71 18.78 7.48 0.14
N LYS A 72 20.04 7.89 0.23
CA LYS A 72 21.20 7.01 -0.02
C LYS A 72 21.31 5.86 0.98
N ILE A 73 20.99 6.14 2.25
CA ILE A 73 21.01 5.12 3.31
C ILE A 73 19.89 4.08 3.08
N GLU A 74 18.77 4.49 2.53
CA GLU A 74 17.61 3.63 2.26
C GLU A 74 17.81 2.71 1.05
N MET A 75 18.58 3.13 0.05
CA MET A 75 18.75 2.40 -1.23
C MET A 75 19.13 0.93 -1.07
N PRO A 76 20.07 0.51 -0.19
CA PRO A 76 20.38 -0.90 -0.02
C PRO A 76 19.19 -1.73 0.50
N SER A 77 18.28 -1.12 1.26
CA SER A 77 17.08 -1.77 1.76
C SER A 77 16.04 -1.93 0.65
N LEU A 78 15.91 -0.92 -0.20
CA LEU A 78 15.04 -0.96 -1.37
C LEU A 78 15.51 -2.01 -2.38
N GLU A 79 16.82 -2.13 -2.60
CA GLU A 79 17.38 -3.17 -3.45
C GLU A 79 17.06 -4.58 -2.92
N LYS A 80 17.21 -4.81 -1.62
CA LYS A 80 16.82 -6.09 -1.00
C LYS A 80 15.32 -6.38 -1.17
N LEU A 81 14.49 -5.36 -1.02
CA LEU A 81 13.05 -5.47 -1.25
C LEU A 81 12.75 -5.89 -2.68
N TYR A 82 13.36 -5.21 -3.66
CA TYR A 82 13.21 -5.54 -5.07
C TYR A 82 13.64 -6.97 -5.38
N GLN A 83 14.83 -7.39 -4.94
CA GLN A 83 15.31 -8.74 -5.15
C GLN A 83 14.40 -9.82 -4.56
N ARG A 84 13.72 -9.51 -3.45
CA ARG A 84 12.78 -10.43 -2.81
C ARG A 84 11.48 -10.60 -3.58
N PHE A 85 10.95 -9.54 -4.19
CA PHE A 85 9.60 -9.53 -4.76
C PHE A 85 9.54 -9.42 -6.29
N LYS A 86 10.68 -9.28 -6.99
CA LYS A 86 10.73 -9.15 -8.45
C LYS A 86 10.07 -10.31 -9.21
N SER A 87 9.96 -11.50 -8.59
CA SER A 87 9.24 -12.65 -9.14
C SER A 87 7.72 -12.57 -8.95
N ASP A 88 7.22 -11.71 -8.06
CA ASP A 88 5.83 -11.65 -7.61
C ASP A 88 5.05 -10.52 -8.31
N ASN A 89 5.34 -10.29 -9.59
CA ASN A 89 4.74 -9.22 -10.39
C ASN A 89 4.96 -7.81 -9.78
N PHE A 90 6.11 -7.64 -9.11
CA PHE A 90 6.55 -6.40 -8.47
C PHE A 90 7.68 -5.76 -9.27
N ASP A 91 7.63 -4.43 -9.38
CA ASP A 91 8.68 -3.65 -10.00
C ASP A 91 8.99 -2.39 -9.18
N MET A 92 10.13 -1.77 -9.42
CA MET A 92 10.56 -0.58 -8.70
C MET A 92 11.11 0.47 -9.67
N LEU A 93 10.71 1.72 -9.48
CA LEU A 93 11.15 2.86 -10.26
C LEU A 93 11.75 3.91 -9.33
N GLY A 94 13.04 4.17 -9.47
CA GLY A 94 13.73 5.29 -8.83
C GLY A 94 13.66 6.53 -9.72
N ILE A 95 13.08 7.62 -9.22
CA ILE A 95 13.00 8.90 -9.94
C ILE A 95 13.92 9.90 -9.24
N SER A 96 14.95 10.35 -9.95
CA SER A 96 15.82 11.41 -9.45
C SER A 96 15.12 12.77 -9.53
N ASN A 97 15.23 13.54 -8.47
CA ASN A 97 14.77 14.93 -8.40
C ASN A 97 15.95 15.91 -8.48
N ASP A 98 17.06 15.50 -9.08
CA ASP A 98 18.20 16.37 -9.30
C ASP A 98 17.92 17.34 -10.46
N MET A 99 18.19 18.62 -10.23
CA MET A 99 17.97 19.65 -11.24
C MET A 99 18.93 19.55 -12.44
N PHE A 100 19.99 18.77 -12.28
CA PHE A 100 21.00 18.52 -13.33
C PHE A 100 20.99 17.04 -13.67
N GLY A 101 20.05 16.62 -14.54
CA GLY A 101 19.71 15.22 -14.85
C GLY A 101 20.82 14.32 -15.41
N ASP A 102 22.07 14.78 -15.46
CA ASP A 102 23.18 14.10 -16.13
C ASP A 102 24.23 13.54 -15.16
N ARG A 103 23.96 13.52 -13.86
CA ARG A 103 24.95 13.13 -12.84
C ARG A 103 24.46 12.03 -11.89
N VAL A 104 24.00 10.96 -12.45
CA VAL A 104 23.69 9.77 -11.62
C VAL A 104 24.44 8.58 -12.17
#